data_85b2f867f9b532d2b780d5023d9adf4d
#
_entry.id   85b2f867f9b532d2b780d5023d9adf4d
#
_cell.length_a   1.000
_cell.length_b   1.000
_cell.length_c   1.000
_cell.angle_alpha   90.00
_cell.angle_beta   90.00
_cell.angle_gamma   90.00
#
_symmetry.space_group_name_H-M   'P 1'
#
loop_
_entity.id
_entity.type
_entity.pdbx_description
1 polymer ?
#
loop_
_entity_poly.entity_id
_entity_poly.type
_entity_poly.pdbx_seq_one_letter_code
_entity_poly.pdbx_strand_id
1 'polypeptide(L)'
;LANSGCLRYCPSQTFHDNLVAHDEEVAGADNVKDWNPHLCWSLYRDRKNWPAILQASWVRPEDLHHYDGLFKVVKLATRVHEHPRLVLHAYAQGKYRGNLLDLLEPGFGPAFAPCVLDNTRIPAGFFRRVSSCNAECGSCRYCARVLEKALVRCA
;
A
#
# COMPACT_ATOMS: atom_id res chain seq x y z
N LEU A 1 9.69 5.37 -4.51
CA LEU A 1 8.62 5.61 -3.54
C LEU A 1 8.43 4.37 -2.68
N ALA A 2 8.67 4.46 -1.34
CA ALA A 2 8.68 3.26 -0.49
C ALA A 2 7.32 2.91 0.11
N ASN A 3 6.45 3.87 0.34
CA ASN A 3 5.16 3.63 1.02
C ASN A 3 3.94 3.74 0.09
N SER A 4 4.10 3.43 -1.21
CA SER A 4 2.98 3.43 -2.14
C SER A 4 2.02 2.27 -1.87
N GLY A 5 0.78 2.58 -1.48
CA GLY A 5 -0.31 1.62 -1.38
C GLY A 5 -0.93 1.24 -2.73
N CYS A 6 -0.50 1.86 -3.82
CA CYS A 6 -1.03 1.60 -5.14
C CYS A 6 -0.80 0.16 -5.57
N LEU A 7 -1.81 -0.41 -6.22
CA LEU A 7 -1.69 -1.75 -6.82
C LEU A 7 -0.54 -1.80 -7.83
N ARG A 8 0.25 -2.85 -7.75
CA ARG A 8 1.25 -3.14 -8.79
C ARG A 8 0.51 -3.39 -10.11
N TYR A 9 0.97 -2.75 -11.17
CA TYR A 9 0.35 -2.84 -12.51
C TYR A 9 -1.11 -2.33 -12.56
N CYS A 10 -1.44 -1.28 -11.79
CA CYS A 10 -2.76 -0.66 -11.85
C CYS A 10 -3.04 -0.14 -13.27
N PRO A 11 -4.04 -0.65 -13.99
CA PRO A 11 -4.33 -0.20 -15.36
C PRO A 11 -4.87 1.23 -15.40
N SER A 12 -5.33 1.73 -14.28
CA SER A 12 -5.91 3.06 -14.16
C SER A 12 -4.95 4.11 -13.58
N GLN A 13 -3.68 3.78 -13.36
CA GLN A 13 -2.75 4.67 -12.68
C GLN A 13 -2.61 6.01 -13.40
N THR A 14 -2.28 5.99 -14.68
CA THR A 14 -2.09 7.22 -15.48
C THR A 14 -3.37 8.06 -15.54
N PHE A 15 -4.52 7.40 -15.69
CA PHE A 15 -5.80 8.09 -15.69
C PHE A 15 -6.11 8.74 -14.34
N HIS A 16 -5.88 8.02 -13.24
CA HIS A 16 -6.04 8.53 -11.88
C HIS A 16 -5.13 9.73 -11.61
N ASP A 17 -3.85 9.61 -11.96
CA ASP A 17 -2.87 10.70 -11.75
C ASP A 17 -3.27 11.96 -12.55
N ASN A 18 -3.74 11.81 -13.78
CA ASN A 18 -4.21 12.91 -14.62
C ASN A 18 -5.50 13.53 -14.07
N LEU A 19 -6.41 12.70 -13.55
CA LEU A 19 -7.68 13.20 -12.99
C LEU A 19 -7.44 14.00 -11.70
N VAL A 20 -6.56 13.51 -10.82
CA VAL A 20 -6.19 14.23 -9.59
C VAL A 20 -5.51 15.56 -9.93
N ALA A 21 -4.61 15.58 -10.91
CA ALA A 21 -3.99 16.83 -11.36
C ALA A 21 -5.03 17.80 -11.95
N HIS A 22 -5.97 17.30 -12.73
CA HIS A 22 -7.04 18.11 -13.30
C HIS A 22 -7.97 18.71 -12.22
N ASP A 23 -8.35 17.92 -11.23
CA ASP A 23 -9.19 18.37 -10.11
C ASP A 23 -8.51 19.46 -9.26
N GLU A 24 -7.19 19.34 -9.07
CA GLU A 24 -6.38 20.35 -8.39
C GLU A 24 -6.28 21.66 -9.20
N GLU A 25 -6.21 21.59 -10.55
CA GLU A 25 -6.09 22.76 -11.42
C GLU A 25 -7.43 23.45 -11.69
N VAL A 26 -8.50 22.68 -11.75
CA VAL A 26 -9.84 23.14 -12.13
C VAL A 26 -10.82 22.91 -10.97
N ALA A 27 -10.50 23.49 -9.81
CA ALA A 27 -11.32 23.42 -8.62
C ALA A 27 -12.78 23.81 -8.92
N GLY A 28 -13.70 22.86 -8.85
CA GLY A 28 -15.13 23.06 -9.10
C GLY A 28 -15.61 22.70 -10.50
N ALA A 29 -14.82 22.04 -11.33
CA ALA A 29 -15.30 21.51 -12.60
C ALA A 29 -16.30 20.36 -12.35
N ASP A 30 -17.58 20.59 -12.79
CA ASP A 30 -18.68 19.64 -12.55
C ASP A 30 -18.59 18.35 -13.38
N ASN A 31 -17.68 18.26 -14.33
CA ASN A 31 -17.59 17.17 -15.30
C ASN A 31 -17.01 15.86 -14.74
N VAL A 32 -16.50 15.84 -13.49
CA VAL A 32 -15.95 14.66 -12.82
C VAL A 32 -16.66 14.35 -11.49
N LYS A 33 -17.71 15.07 -11.17
CA LYS A 33 -18.35 15.09 -9.84
C LYS A 33 -18.88 13.72 -9.34
N ASP A 34 -19.29 12.84 -10.23
CA ASP A 34 -19.85 11.53 -9.89
C ASP A 34 -18.87 10.37 -10.16
N TRP A 35 -17.64 10.69 -10.54
CA TRP A 35 -16.67 9.69 -10.91
C TRP A 35 -15.77 9.30 -9.72
N ASN A 36 -15.71 8.00 -9.42
CA ASN A 36 -14.79 7.52 -8.38
C ASN A 36 -13.44 7.16 -9.00
N PRO A 37 -12.41 8.02 -8.85
CA PRO A 37 -11.08 7.76 -9.40
C PRO A 37 -10.36 6.59 -8.72
N HIS A 38 -10.89 6.12 -7.60
CA HIS A 38 -10.22 5.16 -6.73
C HIS A 38 -10.75 3.72 -6.92
N LEU A 39 -10.48 3.11 -8.08
CA LEU A 39 -10.86 1.71 -8.35
C LEU A 39 -10.31 0.74 -7.29
N CYS A 40 -9.15 1.03 -6.71
CA CYS A 40 -8.55 0.23 -5.65
C CYS A 40 -9.43 0.18 -4.38
N TRP A 41 -10.11 1.27 -4.02
CA TRP A 41 -11.06 1.27 -2.90
C TRP A 41 -12.24 0.33 -3.15
N SER A 42 -12.78 0.33 -4.37
CA SER A 42 -13.85 -0.59 -4.76
C SER A 42 -13.38 -2.04 -4.72
N LEU A 43 -12.13 -2.31 -5.13
CA LEU A 43 -11.52 -3.63 -5.06
C LEU A 43 -11.44 -4.15 -3.62
N TYR A 44 -10.97 -3.31 -2.69
CA TYR A 44 -10.78 -3.71 -1.29
C TYR A 44 -12.06 -3.78 -0.45
N ARG A 45 -13.22 -3.34 -0.95
CA ARG A 45 -14.52 -3.60 -0.31
C ARG A 45 -14.84 -5.09 -0.21
N ASP A 46 -14.32 -5.89 -1.14
CA ASP A 46 -14.47 -7.34 -1.11
C ASP A 46 -13.23 -7.97 -0.48
N ARG A 47 -13.43 -8.63 0.66
CA ARG A 47 -12.36 -9.27 1.45
C ARG A 47 -11.53 -10.30 0.65
N LYS A 48 -12.12 -10.95 -0.37
CA LYS A 48 -11.39 -11.89 -1.22
C LYS A 48 -10.22 -11.22 -1.96
N ASN A 49 -10.29 -9.91 -2.17
CA ASN A 49 -9.28 -9.12 -2.87
C ASN A 49 -8.19 -8.56 -1.93
N TRP A 50 -8.34 -8.66 -0.60
CA TRP A 50 -7.38 -8.12 0.36
C TRP A 50 -5.94 -8.61 0.17
N PRO A 51 -5.66 -9.85 -0.31
CA PRO A 51 -4.29 -10.26 -0.62
C PRO A 51 -3.54 -9.34 -1.60
N ALA A 52 -4.26 -8.57 -2.43
CA ALA A 52 -3.67 -7.62 -3.35
C ALA A 52 -2.87 -6.50 -2.65
N ILE A 53 -3.19 -6.17 -1.38
CA ILE A 53 -2.40 -5.19 -0.62
C ILE A 53 -0.96 -5.65 -0.40
N LEU A 54 -0.72 -6.95 -0.23
CA LEU A 54 0.61 -7.53 -0.11
C LEU A 54 1.34 -7.68 -1.46
N GLN A 55 0.65 -7.40 -2.56
CA GLN A 55 1.18 -7.39 -3.92
C GLN A 55 1.43 -5.96 -4.42
N ALA A 56 1.09 -4.95 -3.62
CA ALA A 56 1.28 -3.53 -3.95
C ALA A 56 2.77 -3.14 -3.95
N SER A 57 3.05 -1.89 -4.30
CA SER A 57 4.43 -1.44 -4.59
C SER A 57 5.17 -0.87 -3.37
N TRP A 58 4.72 -1.14 -2.17
CA TRP A 58 5.37 -0.67 -0.95
C TRP A 58 6.54 -1.57 -0.51
N VAL A 59 7.41 -1.00 0.30
CA VAL A 59 8.53 -1.65 0.98
C VAL A 59 8.39 -1.34 2.47
N ARG A 60 8.46 -2.34 3.34
CA ARG A 60 8.42 -2.11 4.79
C ARG A 60 9.66 -1.34 5.26
N PRO A 61 9.55 -0.58 6.35
CA PRO A 61 10.74 0.02 6.98
C PRO A 61 11.86 -1.00 7.21
N GLU A 62 11.53 -2.20 7.69
CA GLU A 62 12.46 -3.30 7.96
C GLU A 62 13.19 -3.83 6.72
N ASP A 63 12.55 -3.72 5.55
CA ASP A 63 13.07 -4.27 4.29
C ASP A 63 13.85 -3.22 3.47
N LEU A 64 13.93 -1.97 3.95
CA LEU A 64 14.55 -0.88 3.21
C LEU A 64 16.04 -1.12 2.95
N HIS A 65 16.74 -1.80 3.88
CA HIS A 65 18.15 -2.17 3.76
C HIS A 65 18.49 -3.00 2.51
N HIS A 66 17.50 -3.68 1.91
CA HIS A 66 17.71 -4.41 0.66
C HIS A 66 18.00 -3.49 -0.53
N TYR A 67 17.80 -2.19 -0.38
CA TYR A 67 18.09 -1.17 -1.39
C TYR A 67 19.37 -0.36 -1.09
N ASP A 68 20.09 -0.72 -0.02
CA ASP A 68 21.34 -0.04 0.33
C ASP A 68 22.35 -0.16 -0.82
N GLY A 69 22.96 0.96 -1.18
CA GLY A 69 23.87 1.05 -2.30
C GLY A 69 23.24 1.14 -3.69
N LEU A 70 21.94 0.84 -3.84
CA LEU A 70 21.23 0.99 -5.11
C LEU A 70 20.69 2.41 -5.31
N PHE A 71 20.24 3.05 -4.24
CA PHE A 71 19.66 4.39 -4.27
C PHE A 71 20.25 5.27 -3.17
N LYS A 72 20.52 6.53 -3.50
CA LYS A 72 20.99 7.54 -2.53
C LYS A 72 19.85 8.14 -1.71
N VAL A 73 18.64 8.12 -2.24
CA VAL A 73 17.46 8.76 -1.66
C VAL A 73 16.24 7.85 -1.82
N VAL A 74 15.46 7.75 -0.78
CA VAL A 74 14.15 7.07 -0.78
C VAL A 74 13.05 8.11 -0.57
N LYS A 75 12.11 8.18 -1.53
CA LYS A 75 10.95 9.06 -1.42
C LYS A 75 9.86 8.38 -0.59
N LEU A 76 9.28 9.15 0.34
CA LEU A 76 8.05 8.80 1.05
C LEU A 76 6.91 9.70 0.60
N ALA A 77 5.75 9.13 0.32
CA ALA A 77 4.51 9.87 0.09
C ALA A 77 3.92 10.27 1.45
N THR A 78 3.83 11.57 1.69
CA THR A 78 3.34 12.12 2.97
C THR A 78 2.52 13.39 2.77
N ARG A 79 2.29 13.83 1.53
CA ARG A 79 1.61 15.12 1.24
C ARG A 79 0.20 15.15 1.78
N VAL A 80 -0.56 14.09 1.54
CA VAL A 80 -1.96 13.95 1.96
C VAL A 80 -2.15 12.92 3.07
N HIS A 81 -1.06 12.46 3.66
CA HIS A 81 -1.08 11.45 4.70
C HIS A 81 -1.56 12.05 6.03
N GLU A 82 -2.52 11.42 6.71
CA GLU A 82 -3.06 11.91 8.00
C GLU A 82 -1.99 11.96 9.10
N HIS A 83 -1.00 11.04 9.06
CA HIS A 83 0.04 10.91 10.07
C HIS A 83 1.46 10.92 9.46
N PRO A 84 1.90 12.01 8.79
CA PRO A 84 3.19 12.03 8.11
C PRO A 84 4.39 11.80 9.04
N ARG A 85 4.30 12.26 10.29
CA ARG A 85 5.36 12.04 11.30
C ARG A 85 5.55 10.58 11.65
N LEU A 86 4.46 9.80 11.71
CA LEU A 86 4.51 8.35 11.94
C LEU A 86 5.29 7.66 10.82
N VAL A 87 4.97 7.99 9.57
CA VAL A 87 5.64 7.43 8.39
C VAL A 87 7.12 7.74 8.44
N LEU A 88 7.48 9.02 8.58
CA LEU A 88 8.88 9.45 8.63
C LEU A 88 9.64 8.75 9.76
N HIS A 89 9.06 8.66 10.96
CA HIS A 89 9.68 8.01 12.10
C HIS A 89 9.90 6.51 11.85
N ALA A 90 8.89 5.79 11.34
CA ALA A 90 8.99 4.37 11.07
C ALA A 90 10.12 4.05 10.08
N TYR A 91 10.20 4.79 8.98
CA TYR A 91 11.23 4.59 7.96
C TYR A 91 12.62 5.03 8.42
N ALA A 92 12.73 6.10 9.23
CA ALA A 92 13.99 6.53 9.82
C ALA A 92 14.53 5.50 10.83
N GLN A 93 13.64 4.82 11.56
CA GLN A 93 14.02 3.77 12.51
C GLN A 93 14.27 2.40 11.86
N GLY A 94 13.92 2.23 10.58
CA GLY A 94 14.01 0.93 9.90
C GLY A 94 13.13 -0.16 10.54
N LYS A 95 12.08 0.21 11.26
CA LYS A 95 11.16 -0.72 11.93
C LYS A 95 9.83 -0.07 12.25
N TYR A 96 8.77 -0.88 12.25
CA TYR A 96 7.45 -0.43 12.65
C TYR A 96 6.67 -1.54 13.38
N ARG A 97 6.00 -1.16 14.47
CA ARG A 97 5.10 -2.05 15.23
C ARG A 97 3.70 -1.44 15.22
N GLY A 98 2.82 -1.98 14.40
CA GLY A 98 1.47 -1.46 14.25
C GLY A 98 0.81 -1.95 12.97
N ASN A 99 -0.27 -1.29 12.60
CA ASN A 99 -0.98 -1.57 11.37
C ASN A 99 -0.19 -1.08 10.16
N LEU A 100 0.29 -1.99 9.33
CA LEU A 100 1.08 -1.63 8.15
C LEU A 100 0.35 -0.63 7.24
N LEU A 101 -0.99 -0.69 7.20
CA LEU A 101 -1.80 0.20 6.37
C LEU A 101 -1.67 1.67 6.78
N ASP A 102 -1.30 1.93 8.05
CA ASP A 102 -1.09 3.30 8.55
C ASP A 102 0.17 3.97 7.99
N LEU A 103 1.05 3.20 7.33
CA LEU A 103 2.25 3.75 6.67
C LEU A 103 2.02 4.04 5.19
N LEU A 104 0.97 3.49 4.59
CA LEU A 104 0.78 3.50 3.15
C LEU A 104 0.08 4.77 2.67
N GLU A 105 0.35 5.17 1.44
CA GLU A 105 -0.36 6.21 0.73
C GLU A 105 -0.72 5.74 -0.70
N PRO A 106 -2.04 5.66 -1.01
CA PRO A 106 -3.15 5.88 -0.08
C PRO A 106 -3.18 4.83 1.03
N GLY A 107 -3.66 5.23 2.22
CA GLY A 107 -3.90 4.34 3.35
C GLY A 107 -5.25 3.65 3.23
N PHE A 108 -5.28 2.33 3.26
CA PHE A 108 -6.50 1.53 3.10
C PHE A 108 -7.10 1.02 4.43
N GLY A 109 -6.66 1.59 5.56
CA GLY A 109 -7.16 1.21 6.89
C GLY A 109 -8.68 1.09 6.98
N PRO A 110 -9.47 2.09 6.51
CA PRO A 110 -10.93 2.01 6.54
C PRO A 110 -11.53 0.84 5.75
N ALA A 111 -10.90 0.44 4.64
CA ALA A 111 -11.37 -0.70 3.84
C ALA A 111 -11.13 -2.06 4.52
N PHE A 112 -10.19 -2.11 5.46
CA PHE A 112 -9.85 -3.32 6.23
C PHE A 112 -10.47 -3.34 7.63
N ALA A 113 -11.06 -2.23 8.08
CA ALA A 113 -11.65 -2.16 9.41
C ALA A 113 -12.72 -3.25 9.62
N PRO A 114 -12.81 -3.85 10.84
CA PRO A 114 -12.02 -3.58 12.03
C PRO A 114 -10.66 -4.32 12.08
N CYS A 115 -10.28 -5.02 11.00
CA CYS A 115 -9.03 -5.77 10.94
C CYS A 115 -7.81 -4.84 10.93
N VAL A 116 -6.73 -5.31 11.53
CA VAL A 116 -5.42 -4.67 11.56
C VAL A 116 -4.42 -5.57 10.83
N LEU A 117 -3.68 -5.05 9.88
CA LEU A 117 -2.57 -5.75 9.24
C LEU A 117 -1.30 -5.53 10.08
N ASP A 118 -1.07 -6.44 11.03
CA ASP A 118 0.06 -6.34 11.97
C ASP A 118 1.40 -6.56 11.24
N ASN A 119 2.17 -5.48 11.09
CA ASN A 119 3.48 -5.52 10.42
C ASN A 119 4.44 -6.52 11.06
N THR A 120 4.36 -6.74 12.36
CA THR A 120 5.26 -7.65 13.09
C THR A 120 5.03 -9.12 12.74
N ARG A 121 3.88 -9.45 12.17
CA ARG A 121 3.51 -10.80 11.76
C ARG A 121 3.85 -11.12 10.30
N ILE A 122 4.35 -10.15 9.56
CA ILE A 122 4.84 -10.38 8.20
C ILE A 122 6.19 -11.09 8.29
N PRO A 123 6.37 -12.24 7.61
CA PRO A 123 7.62 -13.01 7.69
C PRO A 123 8.85 -12.19 7.25
N ALA A 124 9.99 -12.40 7.90
CA ALA A 124 11.26 -11.75 7.53
C ALA A 124 11.68 -12.02 6.07
N GLY A 125 11.34 -13.19 5.53
CA GLY A 125 11.61 -13.54 4.13
C GLY A 125 10.59 -13.01 3.13
N PHE A 126 9.62 -12.20 3.55
CA PHE A 126 8.54 -11.70 2.70
C PHE A 126 9.08 -10.91 1.50
N PHE A 127 9.93 -9.92 1.76
CA PHE A 127 10.52 -9.08 0.71
C PHE A 127 11.20 -9.93 -0.38
N ARG A 128 12.09 -10.84 0.00
CA ARG A 128 12.79 -11.71 -0.94
C ARG A 128 11.81 -12.53 -1.79
N ARG A 129 10.75 -13.05 -1.17
CA ARG A 129 9.76 -13.86 -1.88
C ARG A 129 8.93 -13.07 -2.87
N VAL A 130 8.53 -11.84 -2.53
CA VAL A 130 7.70 -11.00 -3.44
C VAL A 130 8.53 -10.30 -4.51
N SER A 131 9.79 -9.99 -4.24
CA SER A 131 10.71 -9.34 -5.19
C SER A 131 11.10 -10.28 -6.35
N SER A 132 11.09 -11.59 -6.13
CA SER A 132 11.47 -12.59 -7.14
C SER A 132 10.28 -13.41 -7.66
N CYS A 133 9.03 -13.04 -7.34
CA CYS A 133 7.88 -13.80 -7.80
C CYS A 133 7.53 -13.48 -9.26
N ASN A 134 6.97 -14.46 -9.96
CA ASN A 134 6.51 -14.35 -11.33
C ASN A 134 5.11 -13.72 -11.50
N ALA A 135 4.51 -13.27 -10.39
CA ALA A 135 3.18 -12.66 -10.34
C ALA A 135 2.01 -13.58 -10.80
N GLU A 136 2.21 -14.90 -10.85
CA GLU A 136 1.13 -15.87 -11.12
C GLU A 136 0.21 -16.07 -9.91
N CYS A 137 -0.45 -14.99 -9.48
CA CYS A 137 -1.22 -14.96 -8.24
C CYS A 137 -2.43 -15.90 -8.23
N GLY A 138 -2.97 -16.26 -9.39
CA GLY A 138 -4.08 -17.19 -9.55
C GLY A 138 -3.79 -18.60 -9.01
N SER A 139 -2.56 -19.08 -9.21
CA SER A 139 -2.08 -20.38 -8.69
C SER A 139 -1.33 -20.27 -7.37
N CYS A 140 -0.66 -19.15 -7.13
CA CYS A 140 0.16 -18.91 -5.94
C CYS A 140 -0.66 -18.31 -4.77
N ARG A 141 -0.83 -19.06 -3.68
CA ARG A 141 -1.56 -18.60 -2.48
C ARG A 141 -0.66 -17.96 -1.41
N TYR A 142 0.57 -17.58 -1.73
CA TYR A 142 1.53 -17.10 -0.74
C TYR A 142 1.06 -15.83 -0.03
N CYS A 143 0.72 -14.77 -0.77
CA CYS A 143 0.25 -13.50 -0.19
C CYS A 143 -1.04 -13.69 0.63
N ALA A 144 -1.97 -14.53 0.17
CA ALA A 144 -3.19 -14.84 0.93
C ALA A 144 -2.86 -15.50 2.28
N ARG A 145 -1.96 -16.48 2.32
CA ARG A 145 -1.54 -17.14 3.57
C ARG A 145 -0.79 -16.20 4.51
N VAL A 146 0.03 -15.29 3.97
CA VAL A 146 0.71 -14.27 4.79
C VAL A 146 -0.31 -13.31 5.38
N LEU A 147 -1.26 -12.85 4.56
CA LEU A 147 -2.32 -11.94 5.00
C LEU A 147 -3.13 -12.56 6.15
N GLU A 148 -3.61 -13.80 5.99
CA GLU A 148 -4.38 -14.51 7.02
C GLU A 148 -3.66 -14.57 8.38
N LYS A 149 -2.33 -14.75 8.36
CA LYS A 149 -1.50 -14.78 9.58
C LYS A 149 -1.24 -13.40 10.16
N ALA A 150 -1.17 -12.38 9.32
CA ALA A 150 -0.86 -11.01 9.72
C ALA A 150 -2.10 -10.19 10.12
N LEU A 151 -3.29 -10.58 9.67
CA LEU A 151 -4.53 -9.94 10.10
C LEU A 151 -4.87 -10.30 11.55
N VAL A 152 -5.17 -9.27 12.34
CA VAL A 152 -5.59 -9.38 13.74
C VAL A 152 -6.79 -8.48 14.02
N ARG A 153 -7.47 -8.71 15.15
CA ARG A 153 -8.63 -7.92 15.59
C ARG A 153 -9.79 -7.89 14.57
N CYS A 154 -9.89 -8.91 13.74
CA CYS A 154 -11.03 -9.10 12.86
C CYS A 154 -12.16 -9.76 13.67
N ALA A 155 -12.98 -8.93 14.31
CA ALA A 155 -14.17 -9.40 15.00
C ALA A 155 -15.28 -9.75 14.00
#